data_b0ea42d8a2732819323d9dc286fe350d
#
_entry.id   b0ea42d8a2732819323d9dc286fe350d
#
_cell.length_a   1.000
_cell.length_b   1.000
_cell.length_c   1.000
_cell.angle_alpha   90.00
_cell.angle_beta   90.00
_cell.angle_gamma   90.00
#
_symmetry.space_group_name_H-M   'P 1'
#
loop_
_entity.id
_entity.type
_entity.pdbx_description
1 polymer ?
#
loop_
_entity_poly.entity_id
_entity_poly.type
_entity_poly.pdbx_seq_one_letter_code
_entity_poly.pdbx_strand_id
1 'polypeptide(L)'
;MDRQTMAVEAARAGAALAADLFRTSLDVETKASATDYVTEADTGAQRRIVDRITETFPDDAIVAEENDRRKRLRTGETAWVIDPIDGTTNYVRGIPFWATSVAAVEDGETVAAANCLPAVDAEYRAGTDGAAHDDEPATVSDATSLETSIVAPTLRYGRECGDAYGRLLDTLSPAVGDVRRLGSAQTTLSLVAGGQVDAAVGVVPSRPWDTVAGVHLVRQAGGTVTDLAGDTWTPASDGLVASGGGVHDDLLDLLGPRFPR
;
A
#
# COMPACT_ATOMS: atom_id res chain seq x y z
N MET A 1 -16.03 13.10 15.20
CA MET A 1 -15.35 12.81 13.90
C MET A 1 -15.30 11.30 13.77
N ASP A 2 -15.72 10.76 12.64
CA ASP A 2 -15.59 9.33 12.35
C ASP A 2 -14.18 8.98 11.87
N ARG A 3 -13.86 7.66 11.80
CA ARG A 3 -12.52 7.20 11.45
C ARG A 3 -12.15 7.43 9.98
N GLN A 4 -13.13 7.43 9.09
CA GLN A 4 -12.88 7.69 7.67
C GLN A 4 -12.46 9.15 7.46
N THR A 5 -13.19 10.10 8.04
CA THR A 5 -12.81 11.51 8.02
C THR A 5 -11.44 11.75 8.63
N MET A 6 -11.14 11.08 9.77
CA MET A 6 -9.83 11.20 10.41
C MET A 6 -8.72 10.61 9.55
N ALA A 7 -8.91 9.44 8.92
CA ALA A 7 -7.90 8.84 8.03
C ALA A 7 -7.52 9.80 6.90
N VAL A 8 -8.52 10.42 6.26
CA VAL A 8 -8.30 11.40 5.19
C VAL A 8 -7.56 12.65 5.70
N GLU A 9 -8.03 13.25 6.81
CA GLU A 9 -7.41 14.46 7.34
C GLU A 9 -5.97 14.21 7.80
N ALA A 10 -5.71 13.09 8.45
CA ALA A 10 -4.37 12.72 8.91
C ALA A 10 -3.43 12.43 7.74
N ALA A 11 -3.90 11.68 6.72
CA ALA A 11 -3.11 11.42 5.51
C ALA A 11 -2.78 12.72 4.78
N ARG A 12 -3.75 13.61 4.57
CA ARG A 12 -3.53 14.94 3.96
C ARG A 12 -2.53 15.79 4.74
N ALA A 13 -2.60 15.77 6.08
CA ALA A 13 -1.68 16.54 6.91
C ALA A 13 -0.22 16.07 6.78
N GLY A 14 0.00 14.76 6.72
CA GLY A 14 1.32 14.17 6.46
C GLY A 14 1.79 14.42 5.03
N ALA A 15 0.91 14.16 4.06
CA ALA A 15 1.16 14.33 2.64
C ALA A 15 1.53 15.77 2.26
N ALA A 16 0.89 16.77 2.87
CA ALA A 16 1.22 18.17 2.63
C ALA A 16 2.66 18.49 3.04
N LEU A 17 3.10 18.04 4.22
CA LEU A 17 4.50 18.24 4.65
C LEU A 17 5.46 17.49 3.72
N ALA A 18 5.16 16.26 3.37
CA ALA A 18 6.00 15.49 2.47
C ALA A 18 6.08 16.14 1.07
N ALA A 19 4.97 16.70 0.56
CA ALA A 19 4.94 17.40 -0.72
C ALA A 19 5.79 18.69 -0.70
N ASP A 20 5.73 19.47 0.38
CA ASP A 20 6.52 20.70 0.54
C ASP A 20 8.04 20.42 0.51
N LEU A 21 8.46 19.25 0.99
CA LEU A 21 9.85 18.83 1.02
C LEU A 21 10.28 18.00 -0.21
N PHE A 22 9.35 17.55 -1.03
CA PHE A 22 9.65 16.74 -2.21
C PHE A 22 10.49 17.50 -3.23
N ARG A 23 11.58 16.88 -3.72
CA ARG A 23 12.55 17.49 -4.64
C ARG A 23 13.30 18.71 -4.08
N THR A 24 13.36 18.85 -2.76
CA THR A 24 14.25 19.79 -2.10
C THR A 24 15.56 19.10 -1.67
N SER A 25 16.52 19.87 -1.11
CA SER A 25 17.70 19.28 -0.49
C SER A 25 17.31 18.68 0.86
N LEU A 26 17.37 17.35 0.96
CA LEU A 26 17.03 16.62 2.18
C LEU A 26 18.29 16.02 2.81
N ASP A 27 18.30 15.97 4.12
CA ASP A 27 19.22 15.09 4.86
C ASP A 27 18.67 13.67 4.78
N VAL A 28 19.41 12.79 4.10
CA VAL A 28 19.03 11.40 3.85
C VAL A 28 19.90 10.49 4.71
N GLU A 29 19.27 9.73 5.58
CA GLU A 29 19.90 8.67 6.35
C GLU A 29 19.54 7.30 5.80
N THR A 30 20.32 6.28 6.12
CA THR A 30 20.03 4.88 5.79
C THR A 30 19.68 4.10 7.05
N LYS A 31 18.60 3.28 7.00
CA LYS A 31 18.17 2.42 8.10
C LYS A 31 18.95 1.10 8.13
N ALA A 32 18.32 0.02 7.71
CA ALA A 32 18.85 -1.34 7.79
C ALA A 32 19.76 -1.73 6.62
N SER A 33 19.66 -1.04 5.48
CA SER A 33 20.47 -1.30 4.28
C SER A 33 20.82 -0.03 3.53
N ALA A 34 21.77 -0.11 2.59
CA ALA A 34 22.22 1.03 1.79
C ALA A 34 21.12 1.63 0.87
N THR A 35 19.99 0.99 0.75
CA THR A 35 18.83 1.44 -0.05
C THR A 35 17.57 1.63 0.79
N ASP A 36 17.66 1.49 2.11
CA ASP A 36 16.57 1.69 3.06
C ASP A 36 16.73 3.09 3.64
N TYR A 37 16.17 4.07 2.93
CA TYR A 37 16.30 5.48 3.26
C TYR A 37 15.26 5.91 4.30
N VAL A 38 15.63 6.89 5.11
CA VAL A 38 14.73 7.71 5.91
C VAL A 38 15.15 9.18 5.76
N THR A 39 14.19 10.06 5.75
CA THR A 39 14.43 11.49 5.64
C THR A 39 13.72 12.23 6.77
N GLU A 40 14.07 13.51 6.94
CA GLU A 40 13.33 14.40 7.83
C GLU A 40 11.85 14.52 7.41
N ALA A 41 11.55 14.31 6.12
CA ALA A 41 10.19 14.31 5.62
C ALA A 41 9.37 13.12 6.17
N ASP A 42 9.94 11.89 6.20
CA ASP A 42 9.29 10.70 6.75
C ASP A 42 8.92 10.91 8.24
N THR A 43 9.90 11.33 9.03
CA THR A 43 9.70 11.52 10.48
C THR A 43 8.78 12.71 10.79
N GLY A 44 8.87 13.77 10.00
CA GLY A 44 8.03 14.96 10.12
C GLY A 44 6.57 14.69 9.73
N ALA A 45 6.37 14.00 8.61
CA ALA A 45 5.05 13.58 8.14
C ALA A 45 4.38 12.63 9.15
N GLN A 46 5.12 11.60 9.62
CA GLN A 46 4.57 10.70 10.65
C GLN A 46 4.16 11.45 11.91
N ARG A 47 4.95 12.41 12.38
CA ARG A 47 4.58 13.20 13.57
C ARG A 47 3.28 13.94 13.34
N ARG A 48 3.11 14.61 12.19
CA ARG A 48 1.88 15.33 11.86
C ARG A 48 0.66 14.42 11.84
N ILE A 49 0.78 13.24 11.23
CA ILE A 49 -0.28 12.23 11.20
C ILE A 49 -0.66 11.79 12.61
N VAL A 50 0.34 11.42 13.42
CA VAL A 50 0.11 10.95 14.79
C VAL A 50 -0.51 12.02 15.67
N ASP A 51 -0.02 13.26 15.62
CA ASP A 51 -0.56 14.38 16.40
C ASP A 51 -2.04 14.59 16.04
N ARG A 52 -2.38 14.58 14.74
CA ARG A 52 -3.76 14.75 14.27
C ARG A 52 -4.69 13.63 14.77
N ILE A 53 -4.23 12.38 14.76
CA ILE A 53 -5.00 11.23 15.24
C ILE A 53 -5.19 11.30 16.75
N THR A 54 -4.11 11.52 17.50
CA THR A 54 -4.15 11.46 18.97
C THR A 54 -4.91 12.61 19.62
N GLU A 55 -5.07 13.74 18.93
CA GLU A 55 -5.98 14.82 19.37
C GLU A 55 -7.43 14.34 19.52
N THR A 56 -7.88 13.39 18.69
CA THR A 56 -9.27 12.91 18.65
C THR A 56 -9.40 11.50 19.23
N PHE A 57 -8.41 10.65 19.01
CA PHE A 57 -8.37 9.24 19.43
C PHE A 57 -7.13 8.95 20.27
N PRO A 58 -7.03 9.52 21.48
CA PRO A 58 -5.82 9.42 22.32
C PRO A 58 -5.51 8.00 22.81
N ASP A 59 -6.52 7.15 22.93
CA ASP A 59 -6.41 5.79 23.45
C ASP A 59 -6.11 4.74 22.37
N ASP A 60 -6.18 5.11 21.09
CA ASP A 60 -5.95 4.19 19.99
C ASP A 60 -4.45 3.88 19.85
N ALA A 61 -4.16 2.64 19.49
CA ALA A 61 -2.79 2.22 19.23
C ALA A 61 -2.28 2.79 17.90
N ILE A 62 -0.98 3.08 17.85
CA ILE A 62 -0.30 3.52 16.62
C ILE A 62 0.69 2.45 16.16
N VAL A 63 0.50 1.94 14.96
CA VAL A 63 1.43 1.07 14.22
C VAL A 63 1.99 1.88 13.06
N ALA A 64 3.29 2.13 13.04
CA ALA A 64 3.88 3.03 12.04
C ALA A 64 5.30 2.62 11.66
N GLU A 65 5.71 3.03 10.46
CA GLU A 65 7.02 2.67 9.92
C GLU A 65 8.16 3.33 10.67
N GLU A 66 8.04 4.61 11.01
CA GLU A 66 9.15 5.38 11.54
C GLU A 66 9.23 5.37 13.08
N ASN A 67 10.41 5.65 13.60
CA ASN A 67 10.73 5.72 15.03
C ASN A 67 10.44 4.41 15.79
N ASP A 68 10.46 4.46 17.12
CA ASP A 68 10.18 3.32 18.01
C ASP A 68 8.68 3.03 18.17
N ARG A 69 7.86 3.34 17.15
CA ARG A 69 6.45 2.98 17.14
C ARG A 69 6.28 1.48 16.99
N ARG A 70 5.13 0.97 17.41
CA ARG A 70 4.80 -0.44 17.30
C ARG A 70 4.80 -0.86 15.82
N LYS A 71 5.32 -2.07 15.54
CA LYS A 71 5.51 -2.60 14.19
C LYS A 71 4.51 -3.71 13.82
N ARG A 72 3.57 -4.04 14.71
CA ARG A 72 2.60 -5.13 14.49
C ARG A 72 1.23 -4.75 15.06
N LEU A 73 0.19 -5.15 14.35
CA LEU A 73 -1.18 -5.16 14.86
C LEU A 73 -1.33 -6.28 15.90
N ARG A 74 -2.21 -6.08 16.88
CA ARG A 74 -2.63 -7.11 17.84
C ARG A 74 -4.10 -7.40 17.63
N THR A 75 -4.47 -8.64 17.90
CA THR A 75 -5.88 -9.06 17.81
C THR A 75 -6.74 -8.34 18.85
N GLY A 76 -7.94 -7.91 18.47
CA GLY A 76 -8.93 -7.31 19.37
C GLY A 76 -8.58 -5.91 19.83
N GLU A 77 -7.76 -5.14 19.09
CA GLU A 77 -7.46 -3.76 19.39
C GLU A 77 -7.88 -2.82 18.28
N THR A 78 -8.13 -1.58 18.68
CA THR A 78 -8.25 -0.46 17.75
C THR A 78 -6.88 0.15 17.52
N ALA A 79 -6.49 0.28 16.25
CA ALA A 79 -5.17 0.79 15.88
C ALA A 79 -5.22 1.61 14.59
N TRP A 80 -4.30 2.56 14.47
CA TRP A 80 -3.99 3.27 13.24
C TRP A 80 -2.70 2.71 12.65
N VAL A 81 -2.74 2.40 11.36
CA VAL A 81 -1.59 1.92 10.58
C VAL A 81 -1.13 3.03 9.66
N ILE A 82 0.13 3.41 9.76
CA ILE A 82 0.67 4.63 9.12
C ILE A 82 1.95 4.32 8.36
N ASP A 83 1.99 4.71 7.11
CA ASP A 83 3.21 4.90 6.34
C ASP A 83 3.30 6.37 5.91
N PRO A 84 4.25 7.14 6.44
CA PRO A 84 4.36 8.55 6.10
C PRO A 84 4.78 8.77 4.65
N ILE A 85 5.67 7.93 4.10
CA ILE A 85 6.15 7.99 2.71
C ILE A 85 6.43 6.58 2.20
N ASP A 86 5.37 5.85 1.79
CA ASP A 86 5.55 4.60 1.06
C ASP A 86 6.22 4.86 -0.29
N GLY A 87 7.36 4.24 -0.50
CA GLY A 87 8.22 4.51 -1.65
C GLY A 87 9.31 5.55 -1.39
N THR A 88 9.93 5.58 -0.21
CA THR A 88 10.99 6.51 0.18
C THR A 88 12.14 6.57 -0.84
N THR A 89 12.48 5.44 -1.50
CA THR A 89 13.46 5.44 -2.60
C THR A 89 13.03 6.31 -3.77
N ASN A 90 11.76 6.24 -4.17
CA ASN A 90 11.20 7.11 -5.21
C ASN A 90 11.23 8.57 -4.77
N TYR A 91 10.80 8.82 -3.55
CA TYR A 91 10.76 10.14 -2.96
C TYR A 91 12.15 10.82 -3.00
N VAL A 92 13.18 10.17 -2.45
CA VAL A 92 14.58 10.67 -2.44
C VAL A 92 15.11 10.89 -3.85
N ARG A 93 14.67 10.09 -4.84
CA ARG A 93 15.09 10.21 -6.24
C ARG A 93 14.24 11.19 -7.07
N GLY A 94 13.24 11.83 -6.47
CA GLY A 94 12.34 12.76 -7.16
C GLY A 94 11.38 12.05 -8.14
N ILE A 95 11.20 10.73 -8.01
CA ILE A 95 10.23 9.94 -8.80
C ILE A 95 8.85 10.13 -8.18
N PRO A 96 7.78 10.43 -8.96
CA PRO A 96 6.50 10.88 -8.40
C PRO A 96 5.60 9.76 -7.83
N PHE A 97 6.05 8.49 -7.83
CA PHE A 97 5.27 7.35 -7.34
C PHE A 97 5.60 7.04 -5.87
N TRP A 98 4.99 7.79 -4.99
CA TRP A 98 5.05 7.61 -3.54
C TRP A 98 3.72 8.04 -2.91
N ALA A 99 3.40 7.53 -1.75
CA ALA A 99 2.14 7.80 -1.06
C ALA A 99 2.33 8.02 0.43
N THR A 100 1.49 8.89 1.02
CA THR A 100 1.24 8.93 2.46
C THR A 100 -0.01 8.10 2.73
N SER A 101 0.11 7.11 3.60
CA SER A 101 -0.92 6.09 3.85
C SER A 101 -1.35 6.07 5.31
N VAL A 102 -2.66 6.07 5.54
CA VAL A 102 -3.27 5.96 6.88
C VAL A 102 -4.46 5.00 6.81
N ALA A 103 -4.51 4.03 7.72
CA ALA A 103 -5.66 3.15 7.89
C ALA A 103 -6.08 3.05 9.35
N ALA A 104 -7.38 2.91 9.61
CA ALA A 104 -7.93 2.57 10.91
C ALA A 104 -8.38 1.12 10.91
N VAL A 105 -7.97 0.38 11.95
CA VAL A 105 -8.30 -1.03 12.17
C VAL A 105 -9.04 -1.18 13.49
N GLU A 106 -10.17 -1.84 13.49
CA GLU A 106 -10.98 -2.20 14.67
C GLU A 106 -11.18 -3.70 14.69
N ASP A 107 -10.87 -4.35 15.81
CA ASP A 107 -11.03 -5.81 16.00
C ASP A 107 -10.38 -6.68 14.90
N GLY A 108 -9.33 -6.18 14.27
CA GLY A 108 -8.61 -6.87 13.18
C GLY A 108 -9.12 -6.54 11.77
N GLU A 109 -10.23 -5.82 11.64
CA GLU A 109 -10.80 -5.40 10.37
C GLU A 109 -10.45 -3.93 10.07
N THR A 110 -10.05 -3.63 8.83
CA THR A 110 -9.83 -2.25 8.40
C THR A 110 -11.18 -1.60 8.12
N VAL A 111 -11.46 -0.49 8.82
CA VAL A 111 -12.73 0.22 8.73
C VAL A 111 -12.63 1.54 7.97
N ALA A 112 -11.42 2.04 7.79
CA ALA A 112 -11.16 3.24 7.00
C ALA A 112 -9.73 3.25 6.47
N ALA A 113 -9.52 3.82 5.29
CA ALA A 113 -8.21 4.04 4.70
C ALA A 113 -8.15 5.30 3.85
N ALA A 114 -6.98 5.93 3.80
CA ALA A 114 -6.68 7.01 2.88
C ALA A 114 -5.22 6.91 2.41
N ASN A 115 -5.02 6.99 1.11
CA ASN A 115 -3.73 7.11 0.43
C ASN A 115 -3.69 8.42 -0.34
N CYS A 116 -2.80 9.34 0.05
CA CYS A 116 -2.53 10.55 -0.70
C CYS A 116 -1.27 10.38 -1.55
N LEU A 117 -1.35 10.69 -2.85
CA LEU A 117 -0.27 10.64 -3.83
C LEU A 117 0.02 12.06 -4.34
N PRO A 118 0.62 12.95 -3.54
CA PRO A 118 0.65 14.39 -3.85
C PRO A 118 1.44 14.72 -5.11
N ALA A 119 2.43 13.91 -5.46
CA ALA A 119 3.28 14.17 -6.62
C ALA A 119 2.57 13.92 -7.97
N VAL A 120 1.40 13.29 -7.96
CA VAL A 120 0.53 13.04 -9.11
C VAL A 120 -0.89 13.59 -8.90
N ASP A 121 -1.07 14.39 -7.84
CA ASP A 121 -2.34 15.07 -7.50
C ASP A 121 -3.53 14.12 -7.41
N ALA A 122 -3.36 13.01 -6.67
CA ALA A 122 -4.39 11.98 -6.51
C ALA A 122 -4.58 11.58 -5.04
N GLU A 123 -5.83 11.28 -4.67
CA GLU A 123 -6.22 10.78 -3.36
C GLU A 123 -7.17 9.59 -3.49
N TYR A 124 -6.88 8.54 -2.77
CA TYR A 124 -7.76 7.38 -2.65
C TYR A 124 -8.23 7.24 -1.21
N ARG A 125 -9.53 7.04 -1.01
CA ARG A 125 -10.11 6.86 0.32
C ARG A 125 -11.20 5.80 0.32
N ALA A 126 -11.34 5.10 1.45
CA ALA A 126 -12.42 4.15 1.66
C ALA A 126 -12.89 4.14 3.11
N GLY A 127 -14.18 4.00 3.29
CA GLY A 127 -14.82 3.61 4.54
C GLY A 127 -15.30 2.17 4.46
N THR A 128 -16.50 1.90 5.01
CA THR A 128 -17.19 0.60 4.91
C THR A 128 -18.16 0.53 3.73
N ASP A 129 -18.45 1.65 3.07
CA ASP A 129 -19.53 1.80 2.09
C ASP A 129 -19.03 2.02 0.66
N GLY A 130 -17.72 1.76 0.42
CA GLY A 130 -17.09 1.87 -0.87
C GLY A 130 -15.79 2.68 -0.85
N ALA A 131 -15.14 2.76 -2.00
CA ALA A 131 -13.93 3.52 -2.23
C ALA A 131 -14.18 4.70 -3.17
N ALA A 132 -13.36 5.73 -3.04
CA ALA A 132 -13.34 6.87 -3.95
C ALA A 132 -11.89 7.21 -4.35
N HIS A 133 -11.74 7.66 -5.59
CA HIS A 133 -10.55 8.28 -6.15
C HIS A 133 -10.89 9.75 -6.39
N ASP A 134 -10.24 10.62 -5.66
CA ASP A 134 -10.64 12.04 -5.52
C ASP A 134 -12.12 12.14 -5.12
N ASP A 135 -12.94 12.77 -5.94
CA ASP A 135 -14.38 12.97 -5.67
C ASP A 135 -15.29 11.96 -6.39
N GLU A 136 -14.71 11.00 -7.15
CA GLU A 136 -15.45 10.01 -7.93
C GLU A 136 -15.37 8.62 -7.28
N PRO A 137 -16.41 7.78 -7.43
CA PRO A 137 -16.33 6.38 -6.99
C PRO A 137 -15.16 5.65 -7.64
N ALA A 138 -14.32 4.98 -6.85
CA ALA A 138 -13.27 4.11 -7.35
C ALA A 138 -13.83 2.71 -7.61
N THR A 139 -13.48 2.14 -8.76
CA THR A 139 -13.85 0.78 -9.16
C THR A 139 -12.65 0.10 -9.78
N VAL A 140 -12.40 -1.14 -9.37
CA VAL A 140 -11.34 -1.97 -9.96
C VAL A 140 -11.60 -2.25 -11.45
N SER A 141 -10.57 -2.66 -12.16
CA SER A 141 -10.63 -3.05 -13.58
C SER A 141 -11.57 -4.25 -13.80
N ASP A 142 -12.23 -4.29 -14.93
CA ASP A 142 -13.06 -5.39 -15.44
C ASP A 142 -12.30 -6.35 -16.37
N ALA A 143 -10.96 -6.30 -16.38
CA ALA A 143 -10.12 -7.17 -17.19
C ALA A 143 -10.39 -8.66 -16.89
N THR A 144 -10.50 -9.45 -17.94
CA THR A 144 -10.80 -10.90 -17.91
C THR A 144 -9.74 -11.77 -18.58
N SER A 145 -8.63 -11.19 -19.04
CA SER A 145 -7.52 -11.91 -19.68
C SER A 145 -6.17 -11.37 -19.19
N LEU A 146 -5.31 -12.27 -18.74
CA LEU A 146 -3.94 -11.91 -18.36
C LEU A 146 -3.13 -11.35 -19.52
N GLU A 147 -3.34 -11.83 -20.74
CA GLU A 147 -2.61 -11.38 -21.96
C GLU A 147 -2.73 -9.88 -22.22
N THR A 148 -3.80 -9.25 -21.74
CA THR A 148 -4.04 -7.81 -21.91
C THR A 148 -3.89 -7.03 -20.63
N SER A 149 -3.66 -7.70 -19.50
CA SER A 149 -3.63 -7.09 -18.18
C SER A 149 -2.28 -6.45 -17.86
N ILE A 150 -2.33 -5.35 -17.13
CA ILE A 150 -1.17 -4.72 -16.47
C ILE A 150 -1.07 -5.27 -15.07
N VAL A 151 0.02 -5.98 -14.76
CA VAL A 151 0.26 -6.56 -13.43
C VAL A 151 1.46 -5.87 -12.77
N ALA A 152 1.30 -5.43 -11.52
CA ALA A 152 2.33 -4.71 -10.80
C ALA A 152 2.84 -5.48 -9.58
N PRO A 153 4.16 -5.80 -9.50
CA PRO A 153 4.77 -6.31 -8.29
C PRO A 153 4.78 -5.27 -7.15
N THR A 154 4.32 -5.68 -5.95
CA THR A 154 4.34 -4.86 -4.72
C THR A 154 5.51 -5.21 -3.81
N LEU A 155 6.46 -5.97 -4.29
CA LEU A 155 7.58 -6.44 -3.50
C LEU A 155 8.47 -5.29 -3.00
N ARG A 156 8.75 -5.30 -1.70
CA ARG A 156 9.88 -4.57 -1.15
C ARG A 156 11.16 -5.08 -1.81
N TYR A 157 11.88 -4.18 -2.48
CA TYR A 157 13.13 -4.56 -3.14
C TYR A 157 14.29 -4.47 -2.14
N GLY A 158 14.77 -5.63 -1.72
CA GLY A 158 16.04 -5.80 -1.03
C GLY A 158 16.84 -6.92 -1.71
N ARG A 159 18.15 -6.99 -1.50
CA ARG A 159 18.98 -8.05 -2.08
C ARG A 159 18.50 -9.44 -1.63
N GLU A 160 17.95 -9.54 -0.44
CA GLU A 160 17.38 -10.75 0.13
C GLU A 160 16.14 -11.26 -0.63
N CYS A 161 15.41 -10.37 -1.32
CA CYS A 161 14.23 -10.72 -2.13
C CYS A 161 14.55 -10.88 -3.62
N GLY A 162 15.81 -10.71 -4.04
CA GLY A 162 16.20 -10.68 -5.44
C GLY A 162 15.80 -11.94 -6.22
N ASP A 163 15.96 -13.11 -5.63
CA ASP A 163 15.59 -14.39 -6.26
C ASP A 163 14.06 -14.52 -6.39
N ALA A 164 13.30 -14.10 -5.39
CA ALA A 164 11.85 -14.12 -5.45
C ALA A 164 11.33 -13.15 -6.52
N TYR A 165 11.94 -11.96 -6.59
CA TYR A 165 11.59 -10.96 -7.60
C TYR A 165 11.92 -11.43 -9.02
N GLY A 166 13.10 -12.03 -9.23
CA GLY A 166 13.50 -12.61 -10.51
C GLY A 166 12.52 -13.69 -10.97
N ARG A 167 12.18 -14.64 -10.09
CA ARG A 167 11.18 -15.68 -10.39
C ARG A 167 9.79 -15.09 -10.70
N LEU A 168 9.38 -14.02 -9.98
CA LEU A 168 8.10 -13.37 -10.26
C LEU A 168 8.09 -12.75 -11.67
N LEU A 169 9.12 -12.03 -12.03
CA LEU A 169 9.23 -11.43 -13.38
C LEU A 169 9.28 -12.51 -14.48
N ASP A 170 10.04 -13.59 -14.28
CA ASP A 170 10.11 -14.73 -15.21
C ASP A 170 8.74 -15.43 -15.36
N THR A 171 7.89 -15.35 -14.34
CA THR A 171 6.54 -15.92 -14.35
C THR A 171 5.56 -14.99 -15.04
N LEU A 172 5.57 -13.70 -14.71
CA LEU A 172 4.60 -12.73 -15.22
C LEU A 172 4.88 -12.31 -16.67
N SER A 173 6.15 -12.00 -16.99
CA SER A 173 6.49 -11.39 -18.30
C SER A 173 6.00 -12.14 -19.54
N PRO A 174 5.99 -13.49 -19.62
CA PRO A 174 5.46 -14.21 -20.76
C PRO A 174 3.94 -14.38 -20.77
N ALA A 175 3.24 -14.04 -19.66
CA ALA A 175 1.84 -14.39 -19.44
C ALA A 175 0.91 -13.18 -19.39
N VAL A 176 1.43 -11.99 -19.12
CA VAL A 176 0.62 -10.77 -18.96
C VAL A 176 0.91 -9.75 -20.05
N GLY A 177 -0.02 -8.82 -20.27
CA GLY A 177 0.12 -7.76 -21.28
C GLY A 177 1.27 -6.81 -20.96
N ASP A 178 1.45 -6.47 -19.69
CA ASP A 178 2.56 -5.62 -19.26
C ASP A 178 2.87 -5.81 -17.76
N VAL A 179 4.10 -5.54 -17.36
CA VAL A 179 4.54 -5.52 -15.97
C VAL A 179 5.01 -4.12 -15.59
N ARG A 180 4.42 -3.54 -14.54
CA ARG A 180 4.80 -2.22 -14.02
C ARG A 180 5.33 -2.32 -12.59
N ARG A 181 6.61 -2.03 -12.39
CA ARG A 181 7.15 -1.84 -11.04
C ARG A 181 7.11 -0.36 -10.68
N LEU A 182 6.21 0.02 -9.78
CA LEU A 182 6.04 1.42 -9.36
C LEU A 182 6.97 1.82 -8.20
N GLY A 183 7.37 0.87 -7.35
CA GLY A 183 8.31 1.12 -6.25
C GLY A 183 7.66 1.68 -4.98
N SER A 184 6.32 1.65 -4.91
CA SER A 184 5.46 1.99 -3.79
C SER A 184 4.31 1.00 -3.79
N ALA A 185 4.10 0.27 -2.70
CA ALA A 185 3.04 -0.72 -2.60
C ALA A 185 1.68 -0.05 -2.45
N GLN A 186 1.60 1.02 -1.65
CA GLN A 186 0.37 1.78 -1.47
C GLN A 186 -0.07 2.49 -2.75
N THR A 187 0.88 3.08 -3.51
CA THR A 187 0.59 3.62 -4.84
C THR A 187 0.07 2.52 -5.77
N THR A 188 0.72 1.35 -5.77
CA THR A 188 0.31 0.22 -6.62
C THR A 188 -1.12 -0.24 -6.31
N LEU A 189 -1.43 -0.46 -5.03
CA LEU A 189 -2.76 -0.90 -4.59
C LEU A 189 -3.83 0.18 -4.81
N SER A 190 -3.48 1.46 -4.69
CA SER A 190 -4.37 2.57 -5.05
C SER A 190 -4.75 2.55 -6.52
N LEU A 191 -3.76 2.33 -7.42
CA LEU A 191 -4.02 2.22 -8.86
C LEU A 191 -4.83 0.97 -9.22
N VAL A 192 -4.72 -0.13 -8.45
CA VAL A 192 -5.61 -1.29 -8.61
C VAL A 192 -7.04 -0.92 -8.18
N ALA A 193 -7.21 -0.25 -7.04
CA ALA A 193 -8.52 0.20 -6.57
C ALA A 193 -9.22 1.16 -7.56
N GLY A 194 -8.43 1.98 -8.26
CA GLY A 194 -8.92 2.90 -9.30
C GLY A 194 -9.02 2.29 -10.70
N GLY A 195 -8.70 1.01 -10.89
CA GLY A 195 -8.79 0.32 -12.19
C GLY A 195 -7.73 0.70 -13.22
N GLN A 196 -6.68 1.46 -12.82
CA GLN A 196 -5.58 1.85 -13.74
C GLN A 196 -4.53 0.73 -13.89
N VAL A 197 -4.46 -0.19 -12.92
CA VAL A 197 -3.66 -1.41 -12.94
C VAL A 197 -4.60 -2.57 -12.64
N ASP A 198 -4.50 -3.67 -13.40
CA ASP A 198 -5.46 -4.76 -13.31
C ASP A 198 -5.21 -5.66 -12.10
N ALA A 199 -3.93 -5.81 -11.71
CA ALA A 199 -3.58 -6.59 -10.53
C ALA A 199 -2.25 -6.16 -9.90
N ALA A 200 -2.15 -6.43 -8.60
CA ALA A 200 -0.91 -6.31 -7.81
C ALA A 200 -0.53 -7.67 -7.23
N VAL A 201 0.78 -7.99 -7.22
CA VAL A 201 1.30 -9.27 -6.73
C VAL A 201 2.50 -9.05 -5.82
N GLY A 202 2.42 -9.58 -4.59
CA GLY A 202 3.52 -9.68 -3.65
C GLY A 202 3.76 -11.14 -3.28
N VAL A 203 5.00 -11.64 -3.43
CA VAL A 203 5.35 -13.05 -3.18
C VAL A 203 6.25 -13.24 -1.95
N VAL A 204 6.32 -12.23 -1.11
CA VAL A 204 7.02 -12.25 0.19
C VAL A 204 6.18 -11.51 1.22
N PRO A 205 6.37 -11.78 2.53
CA PRO A 205 5.69 -11.05 3.59
C PRO A 205 5.92 -9.55 3.49
N SER A 206 4.86 -8.76 3.67
CA SER A 206 4.90 -7.30 3.72
C SER A 206 4.76 -6.79 5.15
N ARG A 207 5.07 -5.51 5.37
CA ARG A 207 4.77 -4.84 6.63
C ARG A 207 3.32 -4.35 6.60
N PRO A 208 2.64 -4.21 7.77
CA PRO A 208 1.25 -3.74 7.79
C PRO A 208 1.05 -2.40 7.09
N TRP A 209 1.98 -1.46 7.26
CA TRP A 209 1.88 -0.13 6.66
C TRP A 209 2.07 -0.12 5.14
N ASP A 210 2.78 -1.12 4.57
CA ASP A 210 2.92 -1.26 3.12
C ASP A 210 1.62 -1.70 2.42
N THR A 211 0.63 -2.27 3.16
CA THR A 211 -0.47 -2.98 2.50
C THR A 211 -1.87 -2.74 3.09
N VAL A 212 -2.02 -2.55 4.39
CA VAL A 212 -3.35 -2.55 5.06
C VAL A 212 -4.32 -1.54 4.44
N ALA A 213 -3.87 -0.31 4.20
CA ALA A 213 -4.72 0.72 3.59
C ALA A 213 -5.10 0.35 2.14
N GLY A 214 -4.11 0.01 1.32
CA GLY A 214 -4.32 -0.32 -0.09
C GLY A 214 -5.20 -1.56 -0.28
N VAL A 215 -5.04 -2.59 0.56
CA VAL A 215 -5.92 -3.78 0.55
C VAL A 215 -7.38 -3.39 0.84
N HIS A 216 -7.58 -2.51 1.81
CA HIS A 216 -8.94 -2.03 2.10
C HIS A 216 -9.52 -1.23 0.92
N LEU A 217 -8.74 -0.35 0.31
CA LEU A 217 -9.14 0.39 -0.89
C LEU A 217 -9.58 -0.56 -2.01
N VAL A 218 -8.77 -1.59 -2.33
CA VAL A 218 -9.10 -2.56 -3.38
C VAL A 218 -10.41 -3.31 -3.07
N ARG A 219 -10.57 -3.80 -1.82
CA ARG A 219 -11.80 -4.49 -1.40
C ARG A 219 -13.03 -3.61 -1.51
N GLN A 220 -12.94 -2.37 -1.06
CA GLN A 220 -14.05 -1.41 -1.10
C GLN A 220 -14.34 -0.90 -2.52
N ALA A 221 -13.38 -1.00 -3.44
CA ALA A 221 -13.57 -0.75 -4.86
C ALA A 221 -14.16 -1.96 -5.64
N GLY A 222 -14.52 -3.04 -4.94
CA GLY A 222 -15.11 -4.26 -5.52
C GLY A 222 -14.08 -5.30 -5.97
N GLY A 223 -12.82 -5.14 -5.60
CA GLY A 223 -11.74 -6.08 -5.94
C GLY A 223 -11.62 -7.26 -4.98
N THR A 224 -10.88 -8.27 -5.42
CA THR A 224 -10.53 -9.47 -4.66
C THR A 224 -9.10 -9.38 -4.16
N VAL A 225 -8.88 -9.71 -2.88
CA VAL A 225 -7.54 -9.73 -2.28
C VAL A 225 -7.36 -11.00 -1.46
N THR A 226 -6.41 -11.84 -1.88
CA THR A 226 -6.06 -13.11 -1.23
C THR A 226 -4.55 -13.19 -0.95
N ASP A 227 -4.14 -14.19 -0.20
CA ASP A 227 -2.76 -14.65 -0.21
C ASP A 227 -2.46 -15.50 -1.47
N LEU A 228 -1.24 -16.05 -1.56
CA LEU A 228 -0.85 -16.90 -2.71
C LEU A 228 -1.54 -18.27 -2.73
N ALA A 229 -2.24 -18.62 -1.65
CA ALA A 229 -3.00 -19.84 -1.53
C ALA A 229 -4.47 -19.68 -2.00
N GLY A 230 -4.91 -18.45 -2.24
CA GLY A 230 -6.30 -18.10 -2.49
C GLY A 230 -7.12 -17.92 -1.22
N ASP A 231 -6.50 -18.00 -0.02
CA ASP A 231 -7.17 -17.72 1.23
C ASP A 231 -7.30 -16.20 1.45
N THR A 232 -8.27 -15.78 2.26
CA THR A 232 -8.45 -14.35 2.56
C THR A 232 -7.16 -13.74 3.11
N TRP A 233 -6.67 -12.71 2.45
CA TRP A 233 -5.45 -12.02 2.88
C TRP A 233 -5.62 -11.33 4.24
N THR A 234 -4.60 -11.46 5.07
CA THR A 234 -4.41 -10.76 6.34
C THR A 234 -3.02 -10.14 6.42
N PRO A 235 -2.76 -9.21 7.35
CA PRO A 235 -1.41 -8.65 7.55
C PRO A 235 -0.34 -9.67 7.96
N ALA A 236 -0.71 -10.91 8.26
CA ALA A 236 0.18 -12.02 8.59
C ALA A 236 0.44 -12.96 7.40
N SER A 237 -0.20 -12.74 6.26
CA SER A 237 -0.04 -13.57 5.05
C SER A 237 1.37 -13.42 4.45
N ASP A 238 1.90 -14.50 3.89
CA ASP A 238 3.25 -14.56 3.30
C ASP A 238 3.32 -13.95 1.89
N GLY A 239 2.19 -13.55 1.32
CA GLY A 239 2.11 -12.91 0.01
C GLY A 239 0.75 -12.23 -0.19
N LEU A 240 0.57 -11.64 -1.37
CA LEU A 240 -0.59 -10.86 -1.73
C LEU A 240 -0.89 -11.01 -3.22
N VAL A 241 -2.14 -11.29 -3.57
CA VAL A 241 -2.71 -11.08 -4.90
C VAL A 241 -3.92 -10.19 -4.76
N ALA A 242 -3.93 -9.05 -5.43
CA ALA A 242 -5.04 -8.09 -5.43
C ALA A 242 -5.42 -7.77 -6.89
N SER A 243 -6.71 -7.86 -7.23
CA SER A 243 -7.16 -7.63 -8.62
C SER A 243 -8.64 -7.28 -8.69
N GLY A 244 -9.11 -6.94 -9.89
CA GLY A 244 -10.52 -6.73 -10.19
C GLY A 244 -11.40 -7.99 -10.17
N GLY A 245 -10.85 -9.16 -9.87
CA GLY A 245 -11.59 -10.43 -9.79
C GLY A 245 -11.59 -11.24 -11.08
N GLY A 246 -11.74 -10.62 -12.24
CA GLY A 246 -11.84 -11.34 -13.51
C GLY A 246 -10.57 -12.08 -13.95
N VAL A 247 -9.40 -11.69 -13.42
CA VAL A 247 -8.10 -12.34 -13.67
C VAL A 247 -7.49 -12.96 -12.41
N HIS A 248 -8.22 -12.96 -11.29
CA HIS A 248 -7.68 -13.35 -9.99
C HIS A 248 -7.26 -14.83 -9.94
N ASP A 249 -8.18 -15.71 -10.32
CA ASP A 249 -7.94 -17.15 -10.31
C ASP A 249 -6.83 -17.55 -11.29
N ASP A 250 -6.81 -16.96 -12.49
CA ASP A 250 -5.75 -17.17 -13.48
C ASP A 250 -4.37 -16.74 -12.96
N LEU A 251 -4.30 -15.65 -12.16
CA LEU A 251 -3.06 -15.23 -11.50
C LEU A 251 -2.63 -16.24 -10.42
N LEU A 252 -3.55 -16.73 -9.59
CA LEU A 252 -3.25 -17.74 -8.59
C LEU A 252 -2.74 -19.03 -9.24
N ASP A 253 -3.37 -19.48 -10.33
CA ASP A 253 -2.95 -20.65 -11.08
C ASP A 253 -1.57 -20.46 -11.72
N LEU A 254 -1.27 -19.27 -12.24
CA LEU A 254 0.03 -18.92 -12.81
C LEU A 254 1.15 -18.90 -11.75
N LEU A 255 0.86 -18.39 -10.55
CA LEU A 255 1.84 -18.22 -9.46
C LEU A 255 2.07 -19.51 -8.67
N GLY A 256 1.04 -20.32 -8.44
CA GLY A 256 1.08 -21.49 -7.56
C GLY A 256 2.23 -22.46 -7.79
N PRO A 257 2.57 -22.86 -9.03
CA PRO A 257 3.71 -23.75 -9.32
C PRO A 257 5.08 -23.17 -8.99
N ARG A 258 5.21 -21.85 -8.99
CA ARG A 258 6.49 -21.14 -8.80
C ARG A 258 6.69 -20.64 -7.39
N PHE A 259 5.60 -20.46 -6.64
CA PHE A 259 5.58 -20.00 -5.26
C PHE A 259 4.73 -20.95 -4.41
N PRO A 260 5.22 -22.20 -4.20
CA PRO A 260 4.51 -23.19 -3.40
C PRO A 260 4.35 -22.71 -1.96
N ARG A 261 3.26 -23.13 -1.33
CA ARG A 261 2.85 -22.83 0.06
C ARG A 261 3.85 -23.35 1.08
#